data_09ce78d64f0e78f3eeb72e396342c586
#
_entry.id   09ce78d64f0e78f3eeb72e396342c586
#
_cell.length_a   1.000
_cell.length_b   1.000
_cell.length_c   1.000
_cell.angle_alpha   90.00
_cell.angle_beta   90.00
_cell.angle_gamma   90.00
#
_symmetry.space_group_name_H-M   'P 1'
#
loop_
_entity.id
_entity.type
_entity.pdbx_description
1 polymer ?
#
loop_
_entity_poly.entity_id
_entity_poly.type
_entity_poly.pdbx_seq_one_letter_code
_entity_poly.pdbx_strand_id
1 'polypeptide(L)'
;MTTRHPDPSRAAYYARIAEQRLTPLWESLHSLVPKAPQPAARPAIWKYAQVRDLVMQAGDVISAEEAVRRVLVLENPGLPGRSSMTPNLYAGLQLILPGEIAPSHRHTQSALRFIVEGRGAWTAVNGERTTMRPGDFIITPSWTWHDHGN
;
A
#
# COMPACT_ATOMS: atom_id res chain seq x y z
N MET A 1 -35.58 -24.55 -5.54
CA MET A 1 -34.15 -24.78 -5.23
C MET A 1 -34.03 -26.21 -4.72
N THR A 2 -33.57 -27.13 -5.56
CA THR A 2 -33.35 -28.53 -5.17
C THR A 2 -32.03 -28.61 -4.40
N THR A 3 -32.11 -28.86 -3.11
CA THR A 3 -30.96 -29.22 -2.27
C THR A 3 -30.40 -30.57 -2.75
N ARG A 4 -29.36 -30.55 -3.59
CA ARG A 4 -28.62 -31.75 -3.92
C ARG A 4 -27.87 -32.20 -2.67
N HIS A 5 -28.19 -33.40 -2.16
CA HIS A 5 -27.33 -34.07 -1.18
C HIS A 5 -25.91 -34.22 -1.74
N PRO A 6 -24.86 -33.99 -0.94
CA PRO A 6 -23.50 -34.11 -1.41
C PRO A 6 -23.25 -35.58 -1.85
N ASP A 7 -22.92 -35.77 -3.10
CA ASP A 7 -22.49 -37.07 -3.64
C ASP A 7 -21.19 -37.51 -2.95
N PRO A 8 -21.15 -38.68 -2.28
CA PRO A 8 -19.96 -39.17 -1.61
C PRO A 8 -18.74 -39.29 -2.52
N SER A 9 -18.94 -39.58 -3.81
CA SER A 9 -17.87 -39.64 -4.81
C SER A 9 -17.24 -38.28 -5.08
N ARG A 10 -18.04 -37.20 -5.08
CA ARG A 10 -17.60 -35.84 -5.26
C ARG A 10 -16.81 -35.38 -4.04
N ALA A 11 -17.24 -35.68 -2.83
CA ALA A 11 -16.53 -35.34 -1.61
C ALA A 11 -15.17 -36.04 -1.55
N ALA A 12 -15.10 -37.32 -1.87
CA ALA A 12 -13.86 -38.07 -1.94
C ALA A 12 -12.91 -37.55 -3.03
N TYR A 13 -13.43 -37.12 -4.17
CA TYR A 13 -12.63 -36.50 -5.22
C TYR A 13 -12.04 -35.14 -4.73
N TYR A 14 -12.84 -34.31 -4.09
CA TYR A 14 -12.39 -33.01 -3.58
C TYR A 14 -11.32 -33.17 -2.49
N ALA A 15 -11.45 -34.17 -1.62
CA ALA A 15 -10.41 -34.47 -0.65
C ALA A 15 -9.07 -34.82 -1.33
N ARG A 16 -9.08 -35.67 -2.35
CA ARG A 16 -7.86 -36.05 -3.09
C ARG A 16 -7.21 -34.88 -3.83
N ILE A 17 -7.98 -34.00 -4.48
CA ILE A 17 -7.41 -32.86 -5.18
C ILE A 17 -6.87 -31.84 -4.19
N ALA A 18 -7.49 -31.68 -3.01
CA ALA A 18 -7.02 -30.79 -1.96
C ALA A 18 -5.65 -31.22 -1.40
N GLU A 19 -5.38 -32.53 -1.26
CA GLU A 19 -4.06 -33.08 -0.89
C GLU A 19 -2.96 -32.63 -1.87
N GLN A 20 -3.31 -32.48 -3.15
CA GLN A 20 -2.42 -31.98 -4.20
C GLN A 20 -2.46 -30.44 -4.34
N ARG A 21 -3.12 -29.72 -3.40
CA ARG A 21 -3.32 -28.25 -3.44
C ARG A 21 -4.02 -27.77 -4.71
N LEU A 22 -4.90 -28.58 -5.27
CA LEU A 22 -5.74 -28.23 -6.41
C LEU A 22 -7.13 -27.81 -5.91
N THR A 23 -7.67 -26.75 -6.49
CA THR A 23 -9.02 -26.26 -6.20
C THR A 23 -9.88 -26.31 -7.45
N PRO A 24 -11.12 -26.78 -7.36
CA PRO A 24 -12.00 -26.87 -8.53
C PRO A 24 -12.52 -25.48 -8.94
N LEU A 25 -12.14 -25.01 -10.11
CA LEU A 25 -12.52 -23.69 -10.62
C LEU A 25 -14.06 -23.52 -10.67
N TRP A 26 -14.79 -24.57 -11.00
CA TRP A 26 -16.25 -24.52 -11.09
C TRP A 26 -16.97 -24.21 -9.77
N GLU A 27 -16.32 -24.38 -8.62
CA GLU A 27 -16.86 -23.97 -7.32
C GLU A 27 -16.70 -22.47 -7.08
N SER A 28 -15.68 -21.84 -7.65
CA SER A 28 -15.34 -20.42 -7.45
C SER A 28 -15.57 -19.55 -8.69
N LEU A 29 -15.98 -20.16 -9.81
CA LEU A 29 -16.07 -19.46 -11.11
C LEU A 29 -16.92 -18.18 -11.05
N HIS A 30 -18.06 -18.23 -10.37
CA HIS A 30 -18.97 -17.08 -10.28
C HIS A 30 -18.37 -15.88 -9.54
N SER A 31 -17.49 -16.13 -8.57
CA SER A 31 -16.78 -15.07 -7.84
C SER A 31 -15.57 -14.55 -8.60
N LEU A 32 -14.92 -15.41 -9.39
CA LEU A 32 -13.72 -15.05 -10.17
C LEU A 32 -14.07 -14.37 -11.51
N VAL A 33 -15.24 -14.68 -12.08
CA VAL A 33 -15.68 -14.12 -13.35
C VAL A 33 -17.09 -13.51 -13.19
N PRO A 34 -17.21 -12.41 -12.45
CA PRO A 34 -18.48 -11.73 -12.29
C PRO A 34 -18.94 -11.12 -13.62
N LYS A 35 -20.25 -11.04 -13.83
CA LYS A 35 -20.86 -10.48 -15.06
C LYS A 35 -20.62 -8.97 -15.24
N ALA A 36 -20.28 -8.26 -14.16
CA ALA A 36 -19.92 -6.84 -14.16
C ALA A 36 -18.77 -6.60 -13.18
N PRO A 37 -17.95 -5.56 -13.38
CA PRO A 37 -16.91 -5.19 -12.43
C PRO A 37 -17.49 -4.97 -11.04
N GLN A 38 -16.86 -5.55 -10.02
CA GLN A 38 -17.25 -5.42 -8.61
C GLN A 38 -16.04 -4.98 -7.78
N PRO A 39 -15.56 -3.73 -7.96
CA PRO A 39 -14.40 -3.25 -7.22
C PRO A 39 -14.74 -3.13 -5.72
N ALA A 40 -13.89 -3.67 -4.87
CA ALA A 40 -14.00 -3.46 -3.43
C ALA A 40 -13.61 -2.01 -3.05
N ALA A 41 -12.66 -1.42 -3.77
CA ALA A 41 -12.26 -0.03 -3.59
C ALA A 41 -13.43 0.93 -3.94
N ARG A 42 -13.57 1.99 -3.14
CA ARG A 42 -14.59 3.05 -3.32
C ARG A 42 -13.91 4.37 -3.68
N PRO A 43 -14.53 5.25 -4.48
CA PRO A 43 -14.03 6.60 -4.68
C PRO A 43 -13.87 7.32 -3.34
N ALA A 44 -12.71 7.96 -3.14
CA ALA A 44 -12.40 8.73 -1.94
C ALA A 44 -11.52 9.92 -2.28
N ILE A 45 -11.62 10.99 -1.50
CA ILE A 45 -10.82 12.20 -1.63
C ILE A 45 -10.31 12.60 -0.26
N TRP A 46 -8.99 12.80 -0.15
CA TRP A 46 -8.34 13.38 1.01
C TRP A 46 -7.90 14.80 0.67
N LYS A 47 -8.61 15.78 1.19
CA LYS A 47 -8.24 17.20 0.99
C LYS A 47 -7.03 17.49 1.87
N TYR A 48 -5.92 17.93 1.27
CA TYR A 48 -4.67 18.18 1.99
C TYR A 48 -4.87 19.14 3.17
N ALA A 49 -5.64 20.21 3.00
CA ALA A 49 -5.94 21.14 4.08
C ALA A 49 -6.61 20.50 5.31
N GLN A 50 -7.29 19.37 5.16
CA GLN A 50 -7.94 18.64 6.27
C GLN A 50 -7.01 17.64 6.96
N VAL A 51 -6.03 17.12 6.24
CA VAL A 51 -5.12 16.07 6.76
C VAL A 51 -3.75 16.60 7.15
N ARG A 52 -3.39 17.80 6.70
CA ARG A 52 -2.08 18.42 6.97
C ARG A 52 -1.75 18.49 8.45
N ASP A 53 -2.66 19.01 9.26
CA ASP A 53 -2.43 19.17 10.70
C ASP A 53 -2.27 17.81 11.40
N LEU A 54 -2.97 16.77 10.95
CA LEU A 54 -2.78 15.41 11.45
C LEU A 54 -1.39 14.86 11.10
N VAL A 55 -0.90 15.15 9.89
CA VAL A 55 0.47 14.78 9.49
C VAL A 55 1.49 15.48 10.37
N MET A 56 1.32 16.80 10.63
CA MET A 56 2.23 17.56 11.49
C MET A 56 2.21 17.06 12.94
N GLN A 57 1.03 16.79 13.50
CA GLN A 57 0.88 16.23 14.84
C GLN A 57 1.56 14.87 15.01
N ALA A 58 1.68 14.06 13.93
CA ALA A 58 2.43 12.83 14.00
C ALA A 58 3.90 13.05 14.40
N GLY A 59 4.48 14.23 14.11
CA GLY A 59 5.82 14.60 14.57
C GLY A 59 5.92 14.83 16.08
N ASP A 60 4.81 15.23 16.72
CA ASP A 60 4.77 15.49 18.17
C ASP A 60 4.53 14.20 18.98
N VAL A 61 3.88 13.20 18.38
CA VAL A 61 3.41 12.00 19.10
C VAL A 61 4.24 10.75 18.85
N ILE A 62 5.03 10.70 17.77
CA ILE A 62 5.89 9.55 17.46
C ILE A 62 7.23 10.01 16.89
N SER A 63 8.33 9.49 17.42
CA SER A 63 9.68 9.82 16.95
C SER A 63 9.96 9.19 15.57
N ALA A 64 10.97 9.70 14.86
CA ALA A 64 11.43 9.11 13.60
C ALA A 64 11.99 7.69 13.81
N GLU A 65 12.65 7.45 14.94
CA GLU A 65 13.23 6.14 15.30
C GLU A 65 12.13 5.11 15.53
N GLU A 66 11.10 5.45 16.30
CA GLU A 66 9.98 4.56 16.60
C GLU A 66 9.15 4.26 15.35
N ALA A 67 8.83 5.27 14.56
CA ALA A 67 8.05 5.12 13.34
C ALA A 67 8.84 4.44 12.22
N VAL A 68 10.18 4.47 12.26
CA VAL A 68 11.08 4.13 11.15
C VAL A 68 10.78 4.98 9.90
N ARG A 69 9.50 5.12 9.57
CA ARG A 69 8.95 6.01 8.55
C ARG A 69 7.61 6.56 9.03
N ARG A 70 7.58 7.85 9.31
CA ARG A 70 6.37 8.53 9.77
C ARG A 70 5.46 8.82 8.57
N VAL A 71 4.58 7.87 8.24
CA VAL A 71 3.66 7.91 7.10
C VAL A 71 2.23 7.69 7.57
N LEU A 72 1.34 8.59 7.21
CA LEU A 72 -0.11 8.37 7.30
C LEU A 72 -0.60 7.82 5.96
N VAL A 73 -1.05 6.57 5.98
CA VAL A 73 -1.55 5.90 4.77
C VAL A 73 -2.93 6.39 4.41
N LEU A 74 -3.16 6.67 3.15
CA LEU A 74 -4.47 7.00 2.60
C LEU A 74 -5.25 5.69 2.38
N GLU A 75 -5.90 5.19 3.42
CA GLU A 75 -6.61 3.92 3.40
C GLU A 75 -7.98 4.06 2.73
N ASN A 76 -8.24 3.24 1.73
CA ASN A 76 -9.51 3.27 1.01
C ASN A 76 -10.68 2.80 1.90
N PRO A 77 -11.79 3.54 1.98
CA PRO A 77 -12.93 3.18 2.81
C PRO A 77 -13.62 1.86 2.40
N GLY A 78 -13.38 1.37 1.19
CA GLY A 78 -13.82 0.05 0.75
C GLY A 78 -12.86 -1.10 1.09
N LEU A 79 -11.68 -0.79 1.64
CA LEU A 79 -10.61 -1.75 1.95
C LEU A 79 -10.10 -1.59 3.40
N PRO A 80 -10.98 -1.60 4.41
CA PRO A 80 -10.58 -1.33 5.79
C PRO A 80 -9.56 -2.35 6.29
N GLY A 81 -8.53 -1.86 6.99
CA GLY A 81 -7.44 -2.67 7.56
C GLY A 81 -6.41 -3.16 6.54
N ARG A 82 -6.49 -2.72 5.28
CA ARG A 82 -5.53 -3.11 4.24
C ARG A 82 -4.38 -2.12 4.03
N SER A 83 -4.46 -0.95 4.64
CA SER A 83 -3.45 0.11 4.48
C SER A 83 -3.10 0.37 3.00
N SER A 84 -4.13 0.45 2.15
CA SER A 84 -3.95 0.61 0.69
C SER A 84 -5.06 1.43 0.05
N MET A 85 -4.74 2.11 -1.06
CA MET A 85 -5.72 2.88 -1.84
C MET A 85 -6.56 1.98 -2.77
N THR A 86 -5.94 0.98 -3.33
CA THR A 86 -6.57 -0.06 -4.17
C THR A 86 -5.90 -1.40 -3.86
N PRO A 87 -6.35 -2.53 -4.41
CA PRO A 87 -5.67 -3.81 -4.20
C PRO A 87 -4.19 -3.83 -4.56
N ASN A 88 -3.73 -2.92 -5.40
CA ASN A 88 -2.36 -2.87 -5.93
C ASN A 88 -1.68 -1.48 -5.86
N LEU A 89 -2.34 -0.47 -5.29
CA LEU A 89 -1.79 0.85 -5.12
C LEU A 89 -1.77 1.25 -3.64
N TYR A 90 -0.62 1.75 -3.22
CA TYR A 90 -0.37 2.32 -1.91
C TYR A 90 -0.06 3.81 -2.08
N ALA A 91 -0.58 4.66 -1.20
CA ALA A 91 -0.14 6.04 -1.07
C ALA A 91 -0.27 6.51 0.37
N GLY A 92 0.58 7.46 0.75
CA GLY A 92 0.57 8.04 2.08
C GLY A 92 1.26 9.40 2.10
N LEU A 93 1.06 10.11 3.20
CA LEU A 93 1.70 11.39 3.49
C LEU A 93 2.83 11.14 4.49
N GLN A 94 4.06 11.37 4.08
CA GLN A 94 5.26 11.21 4.91
C GLN A 94 5.70 12.53 5.50
N LEU A 95 6.00 12.55 6.79
CA LEU A 95 6.63 13.68 7.48
C LEU A 95 8.08 13.32 7.84
N ILE A 96 9.00 14.22 7.47
CA ILE A 96 10.41 14.19 7.90
C ILE A 96 10.73 15.59 8.45
N LEU A 97 11.03 15.65 9.74
CA LEU A 97 11.39 16.89 10.43
C LEU A 97 12.89 17.19 10.26
N PRO A 98 13.34 18.45 10.50
CA PRO A 98 14.75 18.81 10.46
C PRO A 98 15.62 17.89 11.34
N GLY A 99 16.72 17.38 10.77
CA GLY A 99 17.64 16.48 11.44
C GLY A 99 17.23 14.99 11.41
N GLU A 100 16.05 14.66 10.91
CA GLU A 100 15.61 13.27 10.83
C GLU A 100 16.11 12.56 9.56
N ILE A 101 16.34 11.26 9.71
CA ILE A 101 16.72 10.36 8.61
C ILE A 101 15.83 9.12 8.64
N ALA A 102 15.18 8.83 7.53
CA ALA A 102 14.54 7.55 7.29
C ALA A 102 15.59 6.59 6.70
N PRO A 103 15.94 5.49 7.38
CA PRO A 103 17.07 4.64 7.02
C PRO A 103 16.95 4.03 5.62
N SER A 104 18.10 3.73 5.03
CA SER A 104 18.19 3.10 3.72
C SER A 104 17.47 1.75 3.69
N HIS A 105 16.71 1.51 2.65
CA HIS A 105 15.99 0.27 2.41
C HIS A 105 15.69 0.08 0.92
N ARG A 106 15.12 -1.04 0.59
CA ARG A 106 14.59 -1.33 -0.75
C ARG A 106 13.33 -2.19 -0.66
N HIS A 107 12.51 -2.14 -1.67
CA HIS A 107 11.30 -2.95 -1.81
C HIS A 107 11.01 -3.26 -3.28
N THR A 108 10.20 -4.27 -3.53
CA THR A 108 9.83 -4.72 -4.89
C THR A 108 8.92 -3.72 -5.62
N GLN A 109 8.15 -2.93 -4.88
CA GLN A 109 7.31 -1.89 -5.46
C GLN A 109 8.17 -0.75 -6.02
N SER A 110 7.86 -0.26 -7.20
CA SER A 110 8.31 1.06 -7.61
C SER A 110 7.60 2.12 -6.80
N ALA A 111 8.31 3.16 -6.41
CA ALA A 111 7.75 4.26 -5.63
C ALA A 111 7.99 5.59 -6.34
N LEU A 112 7.13 6.54 -6.03
CA LEU A 112 7.27 7.92 -6.45
C LEU A 112 6.98 8.82 -5.25
N ARG A 113 7.61 10.00 -5.25
CA ARG A 113 7.37 11.05 -4.25
C ARG A 113 7.00 12.33 -4.96
N PHE A 114 5.93 12.93 -4.50
CA PHE A 114 5.58 14.28 -4.84
C PHE A 114 5.78 15.15 -3.60
N ILE A 115 6.60 16.19 -3.72
CA ILE A 115 6.94 17.06 -2.60
C ILE A 115 5.88 18.15 -2.49
N VAL A 116 5.07 18.07 -1.42
CA VAL A 116 3.96 18.99 -1.20
C VAL A 116 4.45 20.29 -0.58
N GLU A 117 5.25 20.21 0.50
CA GLU A 117 5.82 21.36 1.20
C GLU A 117 7.13 20.99 1.90
N GLY A 118 7.85 22.00 2.38
CA GLY A 118 9.09 21.84 3.14
C GLY A 118 10.31 22.43 2.44
N ARG A 119 11.45 22.36 3.14
CA ARG A 119 12.78 22.80 2.66
C ARG A 119 13.86 21.93 3.28
N GLY A 120 14.98 21.75 2.57
CA GLY A 120 16.16 21.07 3.08
C GLY A 120 16.16 19.56 2.91
N ALA A 121 14.98 18.95 2.74
CA ALA A 121 14.87 17.52 2.58
C ALA A 121 15.60 17.01 1.32
N TRP A 122 16.08 15.79 1.42
CA TRP A 122 16.80 15.09 0.37
C TRP A 122 16.37 13.63 0.26
N THR A 123 16.63 13.05 -0.87
CA THR A 123 16.57 11.59 -1.06
C THR A 123 17.84 11.11 -1.75
N ALA A 124 18.29 9.91 -1.43
CA ALA A 124 19.31 9.22 -2.20
C ALA A 124 18.73 7.94 -2.81
N VAL A 125 19.04 7.70 -4.07
CA VAL A 125 18.64 6.49 -4.80
C VAL A 125 19.90 5.87 -5.39
N ASN A 126 20.22 4.64 -4.99
CA ASN A 126 21.50 3.96 -5.33
C ASN A 126 22.74 4.81 -5.00
N GLY A 127 22.69 5.62 -3.94
CA GLY A 127 23.76 6.50 -3.50
C GLY A 127 23.76 7.89 -4.17
N GLU A 128 22.96 8.13 -5.19
CA GLU A 128 22.80 9.46 -5.80
C GLU A 128 21.84 10.31 -4.98
N ARG A 129 22.39 11.32 -4.30
CA ARG A 129 21.63 12.24 -3.43
C ARG A 129 21.09 13.42 -4.22
N THR A 130 19.81 13.69 -4.04
CA THR A 130 19.09 14.82 -4.63
C THR A 130 18.33 15.60 -3.56
N THR A 131 18.46 16.94 -3.58
CA THR A 131 17.64 17.83 -2.75
C THR A 131 16.22 17.87 -3.28
N MET A 132 15.25 17.84 -2.38
CA MET A 132 13.82 17.86 -2.70
C MET A 132 13.22 19.25 -2.46
N ARG A 133 12.39 19.72 -3.39
CA ARG A 133 11.68 21.01 -3.32
C ARG A 133 10.19 20.81 -3.59
N PRO A 134 9.31 21.66 -3.05
CA PRO A 134 7.88 21.63 -3.39
C PRO A 134 7.66 21.63 -4.90
N GLY A 135 6.81 20.69 -5.36
CA GLY A 135 6.54 20.45 -6.77
C GLY A 135 7.44 19.40 -7.45
N ASP A 136 8.52 18.98 -6.79
CA ASP A 136 9.37 17.93 -7.34
C ASP A 136 8.63 16.59 -7.36
N PHE A 137 8.89 15.81 -8.42
CA PHE A 137 8.40 14.47 -8.63
C PHE A 137 9.58 13.52 -8.79
N ILE A 138 9.78 12.63 -7.83
CA ILE A 138 10.95 11.77 -7.74
C ILE A 138 10.53 10.32 -7.87
N ILE A 139 11.18 9.58 -8.75
CA ILE A 139 10.91 8.15 -8.98
C ILE A 139 12.00 7.33 -8.29
N THR A 140 11.58 6.30 -7.57
CA THR A 140 12.42 5.24 -7.03
C THR A 140 12.07 3.93 -7.74
N PRO A 141 12.89 3.43 -8.65
CA PRO A 141 12.61 2.18 -9.32
C PRO A 141 12.53 0.98 -8.37
N SER A 142 11.85 -0.07 -8.80
CA SER A 142 11.77 -1.34 -8.07
C SER A 142 13.15 -1.82 -7.64
N TRP A 143 13.25 -2.28 -6.39
CA TRP A 143 14.42 -2.92 -5.79
C TRP A 143 15.69 -2.06 -5.70
N THR A 144 15.60 -0.73 -5.89
CA THR A 144 16.72 0.18 -5.68
C THR A 144 16.85 0.58 -4.21
N TRP A 145 18.09 0.64 -3.70
CA TRP A 145 18.37 1.20 -2.38
C TRP A 145 18.03 2.68 -2.35
N HIS A 146 17.34 3.10 -1.30
CA HIS A 146 17.00 4.51 -1.13
C HIS A 146 16.78 4.88 0.33
N ASP A 147 17.09 6.13 0.64
CA ASP A 147 16.91 6.77 1.93
C ASP A 147 16.47 8.22 1.77
N HIS A 148 16.04 8.82 2.85
CA HIS A 148 15.56 10.20 2.88
C HIS A 148 15.95 10.85 4.19
N GLY A 149 16.16 12.17 4.15
CA GLY A 149 16.42 12.95 5.35
C GLY A 149 16.12 14.45 5.14
N ASN A 150 16.25 15.18 6.21
CA ASN A 150 16.09 16.62 6.21
C ASN A 150 17.17 17.28 7.09
#